data_8db514c59020246e4fe0e0a25aa9002e
#
_entry.id   8db514c59020246e4fe0e0a25aa9002e
#
_cell.length_a   1.000
_cell.length_b   1.000
_cell.length_c   1.000
_cell.angle_alpha   90.00
_cell.angle_beta   90.00
_cell.angle_gamma   90.00
#
_symmetry.space_group_name_H-M   'P 1'
#
loop_
_entity.id
_entity.type
_entity.pdbx_description
1 polymer ?
#
loop_
_entity_poly.entity_id
_entity_poly.type
_entity_poly.pdbx_seq_one_letter_code
_entity_poly.pdbx_strand_id
1 'polypeptide(L)'
;MKYEFIKIDLDTYKLVYTNKDKKEVSIEFKRTIEMAEKLQGIVATARLNMYKELSKQGITKNDLIIKKDDGKGHITYDETNYQEYEKFYIQLEEAIILNEMIEKLFGKNIKDLFDDMGIDNIPEAEQPMQLQLFSSKLGQIISKGLDDTPSEGNKE
;
A
#
# COMPACT_ATOMS: atom_id res chain seq x y z
N MET A 1 16.11 -3.42 8.62
CA MET A 1 16.36 -2.42 7.57
C MET A 1 16.50 -1.05 8.20
N LYS A 2 17.54 -0.35 7.85
CA LYS A 2 17.70 1.04 8.26
C LYS A 2 17.45 1.93 7.07
N TYR A 3 16.40 2.72 7.13
CA TYR A 3 16.08 3.66 6.08
C TYR A 3 15.34 4.85 6.65
N GLU A 4 15.31 5.91 5.88
CA GLU A 4 14.65 7.15 6.26
C GLU A 4 14.17 7.87 5.01
N PHE A 5 12.98 8.46 5.09
CA PHE A 5 12.49 9.37 4.07
C PHE A 5 12.71 10.79 4.56
N ILE A 6 13.40 11.59 3.75
CA ILE A 6 13.74 12.96 4.11
C ILE A 6 13.09 13.91 3.11
N LYS A 7 12.40 14.91 3.62
CA LYS A 7 11.80 15.96 2.79
C LYS A 7 12.88 16.98 2.41
N ILE A 8 13.01 17.28 1.12
CA ILE A 8 13.94 18.26 0.59
C ILE A 8 13.21 19.58 0.35
N ASP A 9 12.08 19.53 -0.33
CA ASP A 9 11.19 20.66 -0.53
C ASP A 9 9.75 20.16 -0.64
N LEU A 10 8.83 21.00 -1.09
CA LEU A 10 7.38 20.70 -1.07
C LEU A 10 7.04 19.34 -1.72
N ASP A 11 7.64 19.03 -2.85
CA ASP A 11 7.33 17.82 -3.61
C ASP A 11 8.51 16.88 -3.78
N THR A 12 9.67 17.25 -3.29
CA THR A 12 10.90 16.49 -3.48
C THR A 12 11.35 15.85 -2.16
N TYR A 13 11.66 14.57 -2.24
CA TYR A 13 12.07 13.77 -1.10
C TYR A 13 13.27 12.93 -1.47
N LYS A 14 13.91 12.35 -0.48
CA LYS A 14 14.91 11.32 -0.74
C LYS A 14 14.71 10.15 0.21
N LEU A 15 14.96 8.97 -0.32
CA LEU A 15 15.08 7.74 0.46
C LEU A 15 16.56 7.55 0.74
N VAL A 16 16.92 7.48 2.01
CA VAL A 16 18.29 7.21 2.44
C VAL A 16 18.29 5.87 3.17
N TYR A 17 19.17 4.98 2.79
CA TYR A 17 19.28 3.70 3.47
C TYR A 17 20.73 3.19 3.44
N THR A 18 21.01 2.26 4.32
CA THR A 18 22.29 1.56 4.33
C THR A 18 22.09 0.24 3.58
N ASN A 19 22.85 0.02 2.53
CA ASN A 19 22.73 -1.19 1.73
C ASN A 19 23.44 -2.39 2.39
N LYS A 20 23.34 -3.56 1.76
CA LYS A 20 23.93 -4.78 2.27
C LYS A 20 25.45 -4.74 2.36
N ASP A 21 26.10 -3.84 1.62
CA ASP A 21 27.56 -3.62 1.69
C ASP A 21 27.92 -2.55 2.72
N LYS A 22 26.95 -2.16 3.56
CA LYS A 22 27.11 -1.16 4.63
C LYS A 22 27.45 0.23 4.11
N LYS A 23 27.09 0.52 2.88
CA LYS A 23 27.24 1.85 2.28
C LYS A 23 25.91 2.59 2.32
N GLU A 24 25.99 3.89 2.52
CA GLU A 24 24.81 4.74 2.45
C GLU A 24 24.41 4.99 1.01
N VAL A 25 23.14 4.78 0.72
CA VAL A 25 22.53 5.05 -0.59
C VAL A 25 21.46 6.12 -0.41
N SER A 26 21.44 7.08 -1.32
CA SER A 26 20.46 8.15 -1.32
C SER A 26 19.80 8.22 -2.69
N ILE A 27 18.48 8.13 -2.74
CA ILE A 27 17.71 8.20 -3.98
C ILE A 27 16.70 9.33 -3.84
N GLU A 28 16.86 10.37 -4.68
CA GLU A 28 15.93 11.48 -4.71
C GLU A 28 14.72 11.13 -5.57
N PHE A 29 13.55 11.54 -5.13
CA PHE A 29 12.30 11.30 -5.88
C PHE A 29 11.31 12.44 -5.67
N LYS A 30 10.38 12.56 -6.61
CA LYS A 30 9.30 13.55 -6.54
C LYS A 30 7.95 12.87 -6.45
N ARG A 31 7.12 13.38 -5.56
CA ARG A 31 5.71 13.01 -5.58
C ARG A 31 5.03 13.78 -6.71
N THR A 32 4.03 13.17 -7.31
CA THR A 32 3.25 13.78 -8.38
C THR A 32 1.77 13.64 -8.09
N ILE A 33 0.97 14.55 -8.66
CA ILE A 33 -0.48 14.50 -8.56
C ILE A 33 -0.99 13.18 -9.16
N GLU A 34 -0.42 12.75 -10.27
CA GLU A 34 -0.79 11.49 -10.93
C GLU A 34 -0.67 10.30 -9.99
N MET A 35 0.43 10.19 -9.25
CA MET A 35 0.64 9.11 -8.30
C MET A 35 -0.37 9.19 -7.15
N ALA A 36 -0.62 10.39 -6.63
CA ALA A 36 -1.60 10.59 -5.57
C ALA A 36 -3.00 10.16 -6.02
N GLU A 37 -3.39 10.52 -7.24
CA GLU A 37 -4.66 10.13 -7.82
C GLU A 37 -4.79 8.61 -7.98
N LYS A 38 -3.71 7.94 -8.39
CA LYS A 38 -3.70 6.47 -8.48
C LYS A 38 -3.94 5.81 -7.13
N LEU A 39 -3.30 6.33 -6.07
CA LEU A 39 -3.51 5.83 -4.72
C LEU A 39 -4.94 6.04 -4.25
N GLN A 40 -5.52 7.20 -4.52
CA GLN A 40 -6.90 7.51 -4.16
C GLN A 40 -7.90 6.63 -4.91
N GLY A 41 -7.56 6.19 -6.12
CA GLY A 41 -8.41 5.37 -6.96
C GLY A 41 -8.36 3.87 -6.69
N ILE A 42 -7.50 3.40 -5.78
CA ILE A 42 -7.29 1.97 -5.54
C ILE A 42 -8.58 1.23 -5.24
N VAL A 43 -9.39 1.72 -4.30
CA VAL A 43 -10.62 1.03 -3.89
C VAL A 43 -11.61 0.94 -5.04
N ALA A 44 -11.81 2.04 -5.76
CA ALA A 44 -12.74 2.07 -6.90
C ALA A 44 -12.29 1.11 -8.01
N THR A 45 -11.02 1.11 -8.35
CA THR A 45 -10.45 0.23 -9.37
C THR A 45 -10.55 -1.24 -8.93
N ALA A 46 -10.24 -1.52 -7.68
CA ALA A 46 -10.33 -2.87 -7.13
C ALA A 46 -11.76 -3.41 -7.20
N ARG A 47 -12.73 -2.60 -6.82
CA ARG A 47 -14.15 -2.98 -6.90
C ARG A 47 -14.58 -3.26 -8.33
N LEU A 48 -14.18 -2.39 -9.26
CA LEU A 48 -14.49 -2.59 -10.67
C LEU A 48 -13.92 -3.91 -11.18
N ASN A 49 -12.67 -4.22 -10.86
CA ASN A 49 -12.02 -5.46 -11.25
C ASN A 49 -12.72 -6.67 -10.63
N MET A 50 -13.10 -6.57 -9.37
CA MET A 50 -13.85 -7.61 -8.67
C MET A 50 -15.18 -7.90 -9.37
N TYR A 51 -15.97 -6.86 -9.68
CA TYR A 51 -17.25 -7.04 -10.34
C TYR A 51 -17.11 -7.64 -11.73
N LYS A 52 -16.09 -7.23 -12.48
CA LYS A 52 -15.81 -7.82 -13.80
C LYS A 52 -15.53 -9.31 -13.68
N GLU A 53 -14.72 -9.70 -12.73
CA GLU A 53 -14.35 -11.12 -12.52
C GLU A 53 -15.55 -11.95 -12.07
N LEU A 54 -16.32 -11.44 -11.11
CA LEU A 54 -17.52 -12.12 -10.63
C LEU A 54 -18.56 -12.25 -11.75
N SER A 55 -18.71 -11.21 -12.58
CA SER A 55 -19.63 -11.23 -13.72
C SER A 55 -19.27 -12.33 -14.72
N LYS A 56 -17.97 -12.51 -14.99
CA LYS A 56 -17.49 -13.59 -15.88
C LYS A 56 -17.87 -14.98 -15.35
N GLN A 57 -17.95 -15.13 -14.04
CA GLN A 57 -18.31 -16.38 -13.39
C GLN A 57 -19.81 -16.53 -13.16
N GLY A 58 -20.61 -15.52 -13.53
CA GLY A 58 -22.04 -15.52 -13.30
C GLY A 58 -22.42 -15.33 -11.84
N ILE A 59 -21.52 -14.74 -11.04
CA ILE A 59 -21.73 -14.52 -9.61
C ILE A 59 -22.11 -13.05 -9.39
N THR A 60 -23.18 -12.82 -8.62
CA THR A 60 -23.61 -11.48 -8.23
C THR A 60 -23.22 -11.21 -6.77
N LYS A 61 -23.29 -9.95 -6.36
CA LYS A 61 -23.05 -9.56 -4.97
C LYS A 61 -23.94 -10.35 -4.01
N ASN A 62 -25.20 -10.53 -4.36
CA ASN A 62 -26.17 -11.25 -3.51
C ASN A 62 -25.77 -12.72 -3.32
N ASP A 63 -25.09 -13.32 -4.27
CA ASP A 63 -24.64 -14.72 -4.16
C ASP A 63 -23.57 -14.87 -3.07
N LEU A 64 -22.90 -13.80 -2.70
CA LEU A 64 -21.85 -13.79 -1.69
C LEU A 64 -22.36 -13.40 -0.30
N ILE A 65 -23.62 -12.95 -0.22
CA ILE A 65 -24.23 -12.53 1.04
C ILE A 65 -25.13 -13.66 1.56
N ILE A 66 -24.89 -14.08 2.80
CA ILE A 66 -25.63 -15.16 3.43
C ILE A 66 -26.76 -14.57 4.24
N LYS A 67 -28.01 -14.93 3.89
CA LYS A 67 -29.18 -14.56 4.64
C LYS A 67 -29.34 -15.50 5.83
N LYS A 68 -29.49 -14.93 7.02
CA LYS A 68 -29.72 -15.68 8.26
C LYS A 68 -31.07 -15.31 8.84
N ASP A 69 -31.88 -16.33 9.14
CA ASP A 69 -33.19 -16.17 9.73
C ASP A 69 -33.20 -16.95 11.07
N ASP A 70 -33.55 -16.29 12.18
CA ASP A 70 -33.60 -16.91 13.49
C ASP A 70 -34.90 -17.65 13.77
N GLY A 71 -35.82 -17.69 12.80
CA GLY A 71 -37.12 -18.30 12.97
C GLY A 71 -38.12 -17.49 13.78
N LYS A 72 -37.71 -16.29 14.23
CA LYS A 72 -38.55 -15.40 15.05
C LYS A 72 -38.85 -14.07 14.37
N GLY A 73 -38.67 -14.01 13.07
CA GLY A 73 -38.91 -12.81 12.26
C GLY A 73 -37.72 -11.88 12.17
N HIS A 74 -36.56 -12.27 12.73
CA HIS A 74 -35.32 -11.51 12.61
C HIS A 74 -34.48 -12.05 11.45
N ILE A 75 -34.24 -11.20 10.47
CA ILE A 75 -33.43 -11.54 9.31
C ILE A 75 -32.17 -10.68 9.34
N THR A 76 -31.03 -11.32 9.26
CA THR A 76 -29.75 -10.64 9.15
C THR A 76 -29.00 -11.14 7.92
N TYR A 77 -28.04 -10.34 7.46
CA TYR A 77 -27.25 -10.66 6.28
C TYR A 77 -25.79 -10.69 6.66
N ASP A 78 -25.15 -11.81 6.37
CA ASP A 78 -23.72 -11.98 6.61
C ASP A 78 -22.96 -11.62 5.34
N GLU A 79 -22.24 -10.52 5.35
CA GLU A 79 -21.48 -10.01 4.22
C GLU A 79 -19.98 -10.41 4.29
N THR A 80 -19.61 -11.31 5.19
CA THR A 80 -18.23 -11.70 5.38
C THR A 80 -17.56 -12.16 4.09
N ASN A 81 -18.23 -13.02 3.32
CA ASN A 81 -17.66 -13.52 2.05
C ASN A 81 -17.45 -12.39 1.05
N TYR A 82 -18.40 -11.48 0.93
CA TYR A 82 -18.29 -10.33 0.04
C TYR A 82 -17.10 -9.44 0.48
N GLN A 83 -17.00 -9.15 1.76
CA GLN A 83 -15.93 -8.32 2.30
C GLN A 83 -14.55 -8.96 2.09
N GLU A 84 -14.45 -10.29 2.19
CA GLU A 84 -13.20 -11.01 1.92
C GLU A 84 -12.79 -10.89 0.45
N TYR A 85 -13.72 -11.00 -0.48
CA TYR A 85 -13.47 -10.78 -1.91
C TYR A 85 -12.99 -9.35 -2.16
N GLU A 86 -13.71 -8.36 -1.60
CA GLU A 86 -13.35 -6.95 -1.77
C GLU A 86 -11.95 -6.68 -1.22
N LYS A 87 -11.65 -7.17 -0.03
CA LYS A 87 -10.35 -7.01 0.60
C LYS A 87 -9.23 -7.60 -0.26
N PHE A 88 -9.46 -8.78 -0.83
CA PHE A 88 -8.49 -9.43 -1.70
C PHE A 88 -8.16 -8.56 -2.92
N TYR A 89 -9.18 -8.02 -3.59
CA TYR A 89 -8.98 -7.18 -4.77
C TYR A 89 -8.34 -5.84 -4.42
N ILE A 90 -8.66 -5.27 -3.27
CA ILE A 90 -8.01 -4.04 -2.79
C ILE A 90 -6.53 -4.30 -2.55
N GLN A 91 -6.17 -5.38 -1.87
CA GLN A 91 -4.77 -5.74 -1.62
C GLN A 91 -4.01 -6.00 -2.92
N LEU A 92 -4.66 -6.65 -3.88
CA LEU A 92 -4.06 -6.90 -5.18
C LEU A 92 -3.76 -5.60 -5.92
N GLU A 93 -4.72 -4.66 -5.93
CA GLU A 93 -4.53 -3.37 -6.58
C GLU A 93 -3.46 -2.54 -5.88
N GLU A 94 -3.46 -2.54 -4.55
CA GLU A 94 -2.41 -1.87 -3.76
C GLU A 94 -1.01 -2.37 -4.14
N ALA A 95 -0.86 -3.69 -4.29
CA ALA A 95 0.42 -4.28 -4.67
C ALA A 95 0.86 -3.84 -6.07
N ILE A 96 -0.08 -3.82 -7.02
CA ILE A 96 0.19 -3.38 -8.39
C ILE A 96 0.64 -1.92 -8.42
N ILE A 97 -0.11 -1.05 -7.77
CA ILE A 97 0.21 0.39 -7.74
C ILE A 97 1.52 0.65 -7.02
N LEU A 98 1.77 -0.05 -5.92
CA LEU A 98 3.01 0.09 -5.15
C LEU A 98 4.23 -0.31 -5.98
N ASN A 99 4.14 -1.43 -6.70
CA ASN A 99 5.23 -1.87 -7.57
C ASN A 99 5.53 -0.84 -8.66
N GLU A 100 4.49 -0.31 -9.30
CA GLU A 100 4.66 0.72 -10.32
C GLU A 100 5.34 1.97 -9.75
N MET A 101 4.92 2.40 -8.57
CA MET A 101 5.48 3.57 -7.92
C MET A 101 6.94 3.36 -7.55
N ILE A 102 7.27 2.23 -6.98
CA ILE A 102 8.65 1.92 -6.58
C ILE A 102 9.58 1.90 -7.80
N GLU A 103 9.16 1.28 -8.89
CA GLU A 103 9.95 1.27 -10.11
C GLU A 103 10.14 2.68 -10.67
N LYS A 104 9.07 3.47 -10.67
CA LYS A 104 9.10 4.83 -11.20
C LYS A 104 9.95 5.76 -10.36
N LEU A 105 9.84 5.67 -9.03
CA LEU A 105 10.50 6.58 -8.12
C LEU A 105 11.97 6.21 -7.87
N PHE A 106 12.27 4.93 -7.78
CA PHE A 106 13.58 4.46 -7.34
C PHE A 106 14.39 3.74 -8.43
N GLY A 107 13.78 3.48 -9.59
CA GLY A 107 14.46 2.81 -10.70
C GLY A 107 14.76 1.33 -10.45
N LYS A 108 14.14 0.74 -9.44
CA LYS A 108 14.30 -0.67 -9.07
C LYS A 108 12.94 -1.28 -8.79
N ASN A 109 12.78 -2.57 -9.07
CA ASN A 109 11.57 -3.25 -8.62
C ASN A 109 11.61 -3.45 -7.10
N ILE A 110 10.46 -3.78 -6.52
CA ILE A 110 10.31 -3.88 -5.07
C ILE A 110 11.26 -4.92 -4.47
N LYS A 111 11.43 -6.04 -5.14
CA LYS A 111 12.28 -7.11 -4.65
C LYS A 111 13.75 -6.67 -4.58
N ASP A 112 14.24 -6.06 -5.65
CA ASP A 112 15.63 -5.62 -5.71
C ASP A 112 15.91 -4.50 -4.72
N LEU A 113 14.96 -3.59 -4.54
CA LEU A 113 15.10 -2.52 -3.57
C LEU A 113 15.22 -3.09 -2.14
N PHE A 114 14.33 -4.00 -1.77
CA PHE A 114 14.33 -4.57 -0.43
C PHE A 114 15.52 -5.49 -0.20
N ASP A 115 15.96 -6.23 -1.22
CA ASP A 115 17.21 -7.00 -1.13
C ASP A 115 18.38 -6.07 -0.82
N ASP A 116 18.47 -4.96 -1.53
CA ASP A 116 19.55 -3.98 -1.33
C ASP A 116 19.48 -3.32 0.05
N MET A 117 18.28 -3.14 0.57
CA MET A 117 18.04 -2.56 1.91
C MET A 117 18.30 -3.57 3.04
N GLY A 118 18.60 -4.82 2.71
CA GLY A 118 18.95 -5.82 3.71
C GLY A 118 17.76 -6.55 4.32
N ILE A 119 16.66 -6.71 3.58
CA ILE A 119 15.48 -7.43 4.09
C ILE A 119 15.83 -8.86 4.52
N ASP A 120 16.80 -9.50 3.87
CA ASP A 120 17.22 -10.86 4.19
C ASP A 120 17.90 -10.98 5.56
N ASN A 121 18.35 -9.86 6.12
CA ASN A 121 18.94 -9.81 7.45
C ASN A 121 17.91 -9.72 8.56
N ILE A 122 16.64 -9.66 8.20
CA ILE A 122 15.52 -9.58 9.14
C ILE A 122 14.88 -10.96 9.24
N PRO A 123 14.50 -11.43 10.44
CA PRO A 123 13.80 -12.69 10.58
C PRO A 123 12.61 -12.78 9.64
N GLU A 124 12.45 -13.93 8.99
CA GLU A 124 11.42 -14.12 7.97
C GLU A 124 10.02 -13.74 8.45
N ALA A 125 9.71 -14.04 9.70
CA ALA A 125 8.41 -13.73 10.28
C ALA A 125 8.13 -12.22 10.40
N GLU A 126 9.20 -11.39 10.42
CA GLU A 126 9.07 -9.93 10.55
C GLU A 126 9.13 -9.21 9.22
N GLN A 127 9.51 -9.88 8.15
CA GLN A 127 9.66 -9.27 6.83
C GLN A 127 8.36 -8.64 6.31
N PRO A 128 7.19 -9.31 6.39
CA PRO A 128 5.94 -8.70 5.91
C PRO A 128 5.60 -7.39 6.61
N MET A 129 5.85 -7.30 7.91
CA MET A 129 5.60 -6.07 8.67
C MET A 129 6.51 -4.94 8.19
N GLN A 130 7.78 -5.23 7.94
CA GLN A 130 8.73 -4.22 7.44
C GLN A 130 8.34 -3.70 6.07
N LEU A 131 7.92 -4.60 5.18
CA LEU A 131 7.43 -4.23 3.85
C LEU A 131 6.19 -3.35 3.95
N GLN A 132 5.27 -3.69 4.83
CA GLN A 132 4.05 -2.94 5.05
C GLN A 132 4.33 -1.54 5.61
N LEU A 133 5.26 -1.42 6.56
CA LEU A 133 5.65 -0.13 7.12
C LEU A 133 6.27 0.78 6.06
N PHE A 134 7.16 0.23 5.24
CA PHE A 134 7.76 0.99 4.14
C PHE A 134 6.68 1.48 3.17
N SER A 135 5.81 0.57 2.76
CA SER A 135 4.73 0.87 1.81
C SER A 135 3.78 1.93 2.36
N SER A 136 3.42 1.83 3.63
CA SER A 136 2.55 2.80 4.29
C SER A 136 3.17 4.20 4.34
N LYS A 137 4.45 4.27 4.67
CA LYS A 137 5.17 5.55 4.70
C LYS A 137 5.26 6.17 3.32
N LEU A 138 5.62 5.36 2.32
CA LEU A 138 5.70 5.84 0.94
C LEU A 138 4.34 6.32 0.45
N GLY A 139 3.29 5.55 0.69
CA GLY A 139 1.92 5.91 0.33
C GLY A 139 1.49 7.22 0.98
N GLN A 140 1.83 7.43 2.25
CA GLN A 140 1.52 8.67 2.96
C GLN A 140 2.25 9.86 2.33
N ILE A 141 3.53 9.70 2.00
CA ILE A 141 4.31 10.77 1.36
C ILE A 141 3.69 11.15 0.03
N ILE A 142 3.35 10.17 -0.80
CA ILE A 142 2.78 10.43 -2.13
C ILE A 142 1.40 11.09 -2.01
N SER A 143 0.58 10.67 -1.05
CA SER A 143 -0.77 11.20 -0.88
C SER A 143 -0.80 12.58 -0.24
N LYS A 144 -0.02 12.81 0.80
CA LYS A 144 -0.13 14.00 1.66
C LYS A 144 1.16 14.77 1.82
N GLY A 145 2.30 14.15 1.50
CA GLY A 145 3.61 14.67 1.85
C GLY A 145 3.93 14.40 3.33
N LEU A 146 5.17 14.65 3.72
CA LEU A 146 5.57 14.59 5.12
C LEU A 146 5.22 15.89 5.82
N ASP A 147 4.74 15.78 7.05
CA ASP A 147 4.51 16.96 7.88
C ASP A 147 5.85 17.60 8.26
N ASP A 148 5.89 18.92 8.17
CA ASP A 148 7.04 19.71 8.58
C ASP A 148 6.99 20.06 10.07
N THR A 149 5.94 19.60 10.70
CA THR A 149 5.81 19.92 12.12
C THR A 149 6.91 19.28 12.91
N PRO A 150 7.26 19.97 13.51
CA PRO A 150 8.17 19.41 14.22
C PRO A 150 7.84 19.35 15.63
N SER A 151 7.20 19.61 14.68
CA SER A 151 7.09 19.62 15.16
C SER A 151 7.02 19.66 15.99
N GLU A 152 6.69 19.77 16.04
CA GLU A 152 6.61 20.02 16.28
C GLU A 152 7.08 20.21 16.90
N GLY A 153 7.30 20.58 17.16
CA GLY A 153 7.90 20.79 17.31
C GLY A 153 8.35 21.34 17.67
N ASN A 154 8.27 21.63 17.57
CA ASN A 154 8.61 22.20 17.49
C ASN A 154 8.29 22.88 17.86
N LYS A 155 7.98 23.06 18.09
CA LYS A 155 7.49 23.70 18.16
C LYS A 155 7.63 24.15 19.02
N GLU A 156 7.78 24.62 19.26
CA GLU A 156 7.93 24.99 19.64
C GLU A 156 7.94 25.16 20.05
#